data_6c50f4cfb630480250d0ab69742283d9
#
_entry.id   6c50f4cfb630480250d0ab69742283d9
#
_cell.length_a   1.000
_cell.length_b   1.000
_cell.length_c   1.000
_cell.angle_alpha   90.00
_cell.angle_beta   90.00
_cell.angle_gamma   90.00
#
_symmetry.space_group_name_H-M   'P 1'
#
loop_
_entity.id
_entity.type
_entity.pdbx_description
1 polymer ?
#
loop_
_entity_poly.entity_id
_entity_poly.type
_entity_poly.pdbx_seq_one_letter_code
_entity_poly.pdbx_strand_id
1 'polypeptide(L)'
;MTNTFGGKPHVLILGGGSVGLTTASELRKTLGAEVAITVVDPRPYMTYAPFLPEVGAGSIDPRNVLAPLRKVLPGAKVVTGAVSAIRSAENTVVVDLEEDEQLEIAYDYLVVGLGAVPRLLPIPGLAENAIGFKQVEEATAVRDRVLANLAEAATTKDPAVRKRLLTFTFIGGGFAGGEAVAESEDMVRDALRYYPDLHASDIRFVLVDGAPFIFPELSEDQRAYVLNQLRERGVEVKLETFLNSAENGVIKTSDGDEFESDLLVWNAGVKPAPVLSDAEISDLPVVTERGPLMGKLEALADLRVNGVDGPLDNVFTGGDCAAVPDLASGEGKFCPPNAQHAVRQAKRVADNIGRSVQGRPLVDYYHRNLGVMATLGMYKGVGLLQLGEKEIDIRGLPAWVMARSYHVYAMPTLGRKASVIAGWATNLISRRDIIGIPEAETPRAAFEYAANTGKKK
;
A
#
# COMPACT_ATOMS: atom_id res chain seq x y z
N MET A 1 -4.94 37.75 -0.13
CA MET A 1 -5.68 37.92 1.15
C MET A 1 -5.50 36.58 1.88
N THR A 2 -4.78 36.56 2.99
CA THR A 2 -4.61 35.37 3.80
C THR A 2 -5.97 34.95 4.38
N ASN A 3 -6.47 33.80 3.90
CA ASN A 3 -7.70 33.21 4.41
C ASN A 3 -7.40 32.56 5.76
N THR A 4 -7.45 33.38 6.82
CA THR A 4 -7.12 32.92 8.16
C THR A 4 -8.33 32.25 8.80
N PHE A 5 -8.26 30.95 9.07
CA PHE A 5 -9.22 30.23 9.91
C PHE A 5 -9.10 30.77 11.37
N GLY A 6 -9.94 31.74 11.70
CA GLY A 6 -9.89 32.41 13.03
C GLY A 6 -8.58 33.16 13.30
N GLY A 7 -7.97 33.77 12.26
CA GLY A 7 -6.72 34.55 12.39
C GLY A 7 -5.44 33.71 12.37
N LYS A 8 -5.52 32.41 12.08
CA LYS A 8 -4.38 31.49 12.08
C LYS A 8 -4.08 31.02 10.68
N PRO A 9 -2.80 30.75 10.33
CA PRO A 9 -2.46 30.10 9.07
C PRO A 9 -3.16 28.74 8.94
N HIS A 10 -3.72 28.47 7.77
CA HIS A 10 -4.40 27.24 7.46
C HIS A 10 -3.51 26.30 6.64
N VAL A 11 -3.23 25.13 7.20
CA VAL A 11 -2.50 24.05 6.53
C VAL A 11 -3.50 23.02 6.01
N LEU A 12 -3.62 22.93 4.70
CA LEU A 12 -4.44 21.91 4.02
C LEU A 12 -3.57 20.75 3.61
N ILE A 13 -3.96 19.53 3.99
CA ILE A 13 -3.21 18.31 3.73
C ILE A 13 -4.08 17.38 2.89
N LEU A 14 -3.60 17.03 1.70
CA LEU A 14 -4.26 16.12 0.78
C LEU A 14 -3.69 14.71 0.94
N GLY A 15 -4.55 13.79 1.37
CA GLY A 15 -4.22 12.41 1.70
C GLY A 15 -3.99 12.20 3.20
N GLY A 16 -4.74 11.27 3.80
CA GLY A 16 -4.62 10.85 5.20
C GLY A 16 -3.66 9.68 5.42
N GLY A 17 -2.83 9.36 4.41
CA GLY A 17 -1.82 8.29 4.47
C GLY A 17 -0.61 8.63 5.34
N SER A 18 0.51 7.94 5.12
CA SER A 18 1.74 8.10 5.93
C SER A 18 2.25 9.54 5.94
N VAL A 19 2.21 10.24 4.80
CA VAL A 19 2.65 11.63 4.71
C VAL A 19 1.70 12.53 5.49
N GLY A 20 0.41 12.51 5.15
CA GLY A 20 -0.55 13.45 5.73
C GLY A 20 -0.75 13.25 7.23
N LEU A 21 -0.94 12.00 7.68
CA LEU A 21 -1.10 11.71 9.10
C LEU A 21 0.12 12.14 9.91
N THR A 22 1.33 11.85 9.42
CA THR A 22 2.57 12.23 10.13
C THR A 22 2.76 13.73 10.13
N THR A 23 2.55 14.42 8.99
CA THR A 23 2.65 15.88 8.90
C THR A 23 1.67 16.56 9.86
N ALA A 24 0.39 16.17 9.83
CA ALA A 24 -0.63 16.73 10.71
C ALA A 24 -0.30 16.53 12.21
N SER A 25 0.19 15.32 12.54
CA SER A 25 0.58 14.99 13.93
C SER A 25 1.78 15.81 14.40
N GLU A 26 2.81 15.96 13.58
CA GLU A 26 4.01 16.74 13.95
C GLU A 26 3.71 18.24 14.00
N LEU A 27 2.90 18.79 13.07
CA LEU A 27 2.45 20.18 13.14
C LEU A 27 1.66 20.45 14.44
N ARG A 28 0.75 19.55 14.79
CA ARG A 28 -0.02 19.67 16.05
C ARG A 28 0.87 19.64 17.29
N LYS A 29 1.91 18.81 17.26
CA LYS A 29 2.89 18.67 18.34
C LYS A 29 3.81 19.89 18.47
N THR A 30 4.22 20.48 17.34
CA THR A 30 5.22 21.57 17.31
C THR A 30 4.60 22.96 17.37
N LEU A 31 3.48 23.20 16.70
CA LEU A 31 2.79 24.50 16.60
C LEU A 31 1.47 24.54 17.40
N GLY A 32 1.01 23.41 17.89
CA GLY A 32 -0.19 23.35 18.72
C GLY A 32 -1.41 23.98 18.03
N ALA A 33 -1.97 25.00 18.67
CA ALA A 33 -3.13 25.74 18.18
C ALA A 33 -2.77 26.98 17.34
N GLU A 34 -1.50 27.21 17.04
CA GLU A 34 -1.05 28.37 16.23
C GLU A 34 -1.44 28.22 14.74
N VAL A 35 -1.68 27.00 14.29
CA VAL A 35 -2.13 26.69 12.92
C VAL A 35 -3.45 25.92 12.93
N ALA A 36 -4.31 26.21 11.95
CA ALA A 36 -5.47 25.40 11.63
C ALA A 36 -5.04 24.28 10.67
N ILE A 37 -5.47 23.03 10.91
CA ILE A 37 -5.11 21.88 10.08
C ILE A 37 -6.38 21.26 9.55
N THR A 38 -6.46 21.07 8.22
CA THR A 38 -7.50 20.26 7.55
C THR A 38 -6.83 19.13 6.79
N VAL A 39 -7.32 17.91 6.96
CA VAL A 39 -6.86 16.72 6.21
C VAL A 39 -8.02 16.24 5.35
N VAL A 40 -7.77 16.05 4.05
CA VAL A 40 -8.73 15.53 3.07
C VAL A 40 -8.30 14.12 2.67
N ASP A 41 -9.20 13.16 2.78
CA ASP A 41 -8.99 11.79 2.29
C ASP A 41 -10.35 11.16 1.94
N PRO A 42 -10.47 10.38 0.87
CA PRO A 42 -11.72 9.68 0.54
C PRO A 42 -12.11 8.62 1.57
N ARG A 43 -11.15 8.17 2.40
CA ARG A 43 -11.41 7.23 3.49
C ARG A 43 -11.28 7.91 4.86
N PRO A 44 -12.14 7.57 5.83
CA PRO A 44 -12.05 8.14 7.18
C PRO A 44 -10.91 7.52 8.03
N TYR A 45 -10.03 6.73 7.42
CA TYR A 45 -8.93 6.01 8.08
C TYR A 45 -7.67 5.96 7.21
N MET A 46 -6.54 5.83 7.86
CA MET A 46 -5.26 5.46 7.25
C MET A 46 -5.09 3.95 7.32
N THR A 47 -4.68 3.33 6.20
CA THR A 47 -4.29 1.91 6.14
C THR A 47 -2.80 1.77 6.42
N TYR A 48 -2.43 0.95 7.40
CA TYR A 48 -1.04 0.60 7.67
C TYR A 48 -0.60 -0.52 6.72
N ALA A 49 -0.26 -0.13 5.50
CA ALA A 49 0.01 -1.03 4.38
C ALA A 49 1.09 -2.13 4.62
N PRO A 50 2.15 -1.92 5.46
CA PRO A 50 3.12 -2.99 5.70
C PRO A 50 2.56 -4.28 6.30
N PHE A 51 1.37 -4.26 6.87
CA PHE A 51 0.70 -5.46 7.40
C PHE A 51 -0.37 -6.04 6.46
N LEU A 52 -0.52 -5.53 5.26
CA LEU A 52 -1.48 -6.09 4.29
C LEU A 52 -1.21 -7.56 3.92
N PRO A 53 0.04 -8.03 3.77
CA PRO A 53 0.33 -9.44 3.55
C PRO A 53 -0.23 -10.33 4.66
N GLU A 54 -0.09 -9.92 5.92
CA GLU A 54 -0.61 -10.66 7.08
C GLU A 54 -2.13 -10.59 7.20
N VAL A 55 -2.76 -9.48 6.75
CA VAL A 55 -4.22 -9.38 6.61
C VAL A 55 -4.72 -10.33 5.54
N GLY A 56 -4.07 -10.32 4.35
CA GLY A 56 -4.40 -11.20 3.22
C GLY A 56 -4.17 -12.69 3.50
N ALA A 57 -3.52 -13.01 4.62
CA ALA A 57 -3.28 -14.37 5.08
C ALA A 57 -3.96 -14.72 6.41
N GLY A 58 -4.90 -13.89 6.90
CA GLY A 58 -5.65 -14.17 8.12
C GLY A 58 -4.85 -14.11 9.43
N SER A 59 -3.62 -13.59 9.39
CA SER A 59 -2.77 -13.46 10.59
C SER A 59 -3.11 -12.21 11.41
N ILE A 60 -3.73 -11.20 10.79
CA ILE A 60 -4.15 -9.96 11.43
C ILE A 60 -5.59 -9.63 10.98
N ASP A 61 -6.46 -9.28 11.93
CA ASP A 61 -7.81 -8.77 11.61
C ASP A 61 -7.69 -7.47 10.78
N PRO A 62 -8.40 -7.33 9.65
CA PRO A 62 -8.30 -6.17 8.77
C PRO A 62 -8.48 -4.83 9.49
N ARG A 63 -9.36 -4.75 10.50
CA ARG A 63 -9.59 -3.53 11.28
C ARG A 63 -8.40 -3.12 12.12
N ASN A 64 -7.49 -4.03 12.44
CA ASN A 64 -6.33 -3.74 13.27
C ASN A 64 -5.24 -2.95 12.53
N VAL A 65 -5.24 -2.96 11.19
CA VAL A 65 -4.31 -2.16 10.38
C VAL A 65 -4.87 -0.79 9.98
N LEU A 66 -6.09 -0.46 10.46
CA LEU A 66 -6.77 0.80 10.17
C LEU A 66 -6.65 1.78 11.33
N ALA A 67 -6.19 2.99 11.05
CA ALA A 67 -6.13 4.09 12.03
C ALA A 67 -7.19 5.15 11.68
N PRO A 68 -8.29 5.29 12.47
CA PRO A 68 -9.33 6.27 12.21
C PRO A 68 -8.78 7.69 12.31
N LEU A 69 -8.80 8.47 11.22
CA LEU A 69 -8.16 9.79 11.12
C LEU A 69 -8.66 10.77 12.20
N ARG A 70 -9.98 10.84 12.43
CA ARG A 70 -10.56 11.73 13.47
C ARG A 70 -10.10 11.38 14.88
N LYS A 71 -9.72 10.10 15.14
CA LYS A 71 -9.22 9.66 16.46
C LYS A 71 -7.73 9.96 16.62
N VAL A 72 -6.94 9.81 15.55
CA VAL A 72 -5.48 9.95 15.62
C VAL A 72 -5.01 11.39 15.39
N LEU A 73 -5.88 12.25 14.89
CA LEU A 73 -5.61 13.67 14.61
C LEU A 73 -6.53 14.60 15.43
N PRO A 74 -6.44 14.57 16.77
CA PRO A 74 -7.26 15.44 17.61
C PRO A 74 -6.96 16.91 17.31
N GLY A 75 -8.03 17.70 17.11
CA GLY A 75 -7.93 19.13 16.80
C GLY A 75 -7.65 19.46 15.32
N ALA A 76 -7.49 18.50 14.44
CA ALA A 76 -7.54 18.71 13.00
C ALA A 76 -8.97 18.48 12.46
N LYS A 77 -9.37 19.26 11.45
CA LYS A 77 -10.58 18.99 10.68
C LYS A 77 -10.28 17.86 9.69
N VAL A 78 -11.07 16.81 9.69
CA VAL A 78 -10.98 15.72 8.70
C VAL A 78 -12.18 15.81 7.75
N VAL A 79 -11.91 16.03 6.48
CA VAL A 79 -12.89 16.05 5.39
C VAL A 79 -12.79 14.71 4.66
N THR A 80 -13.89 13.96 4.66
CA THR A 80 -14.00 12.73 3.89
C THR A 80 -14.51 13.10 2.48
N GLY A 81 -13.63 12.97 1.49
CA GLY A 81 -13.92 13.34 0.11
C GLY A 81 -12.71 13.15 -0.80
N ALA A 82 -12.95 13.13 -2.09
CA ALA A 82 -11.92 12.99 -3.11
C ALA A 82 -11.48 14.36 -3.64
N VAL A 83 -10.18 14.57 -3.79
CA VAL A 83 -9.64 15.77 -4.42
C VAL A 83 -10.00 15.73 -5.91
N SER A 84 -10.74 16.74 -6.39
CA SER A 84 -11.16 16.85 -7.78
C SER A 84 -10.55 18.05 -8.52
N ALA A 85 -9.98 19.05 -7.82
CA ALA A 85 -9.13 20.06 -8.44
C ALA A 85 -8.11 20.64 -7.46
N ILE A 86 -6.93 20.99 -7.97
CA ILE A 86 -5.87 21.72 -7.25
C ILE A 86 -5.53 22.96 -8.07
N ARG A 87 -5.76 24.16 -7.48
CA ARG A 87 -5.51 25.45 -8.10
C ARG A 87 -4.48 26.21 -7.25
N SER A 88 -3.21 25.92 -7.51
CA SER A 88 -2.13 26.48 -6.67
C SER A 88 -1.98 27.98 -6.84
N ALA A 89 -2.24 28.51 -8.03
CA ALA A 89 -2.23 29.95 -8.29
C ALA A 89 -3.30 30.73 -7.48
N GLU A 90 -4.43 30.08 -7.15
CA GLU A 90 -5.54 30.66 -6.37
C GLU A 90 -5.44 30.28 -4.87
N ASN A 91 -4.53 29.39 -4.50
CA ASN A 91 -4.43 28.77 -3.16
C ASN A 91 -5.74 28.08 -2.74
N THR A 92 -6.38 27.34 -3.66
CA THR A 92 -7.61 26.60 -3.41
C THR A 92 -7.54 25.16 -3.89
N VAL A 93 -8.32 24.30 -3.26
CA VAL A 93 -8.52 22.90 -3.64
C VAL A 93 -10.01 22.60 -3.64
N VAL A 94 -10.49 21.92 -4.67
CA VAL A 94 -11.87 21.41 -4.76
C VAL A 94 -11.89 19.94 -4.33
N VAL A 95 -12.86 19.61 -3.51
CA VAL A 95 -13.06 18.26 -2.97
C VAL A 95 -14.47 17.82 -3.27
N ASP A 96 -14.62 16.69 -3.96
CA ASP A 96 -15.91 16.05 -4.17
C ASP A 96 -16.30 15.29 -2.90
N LEU A 97 -17.49 15.58 -2.40
CA LEU A 97 -18.12 14.92 -1.26
C LEU A 97 -19.12 13.86 -1.77
N GLU A 98 -19.76 13.15 -0.85
CA GLU A 98 -20.90 12.29 -1.20
C GLU A 98 -22.07 13.15 -1.74
N GLU A 99 -22.99 12.52 -2.49
CA GLU A 99 -24.20 13.16 -3.03
C GLU A 99 -23.95 14.33 -4.01
N ASP A 100 -22.86 14.24 -4.80
CA ASP A 100 -22.48 15.23 -5.82
C ASP A 100 -22.23 16.66 -5.26
N GLU A 101 -22.00 16.79 -3.97
CA GLU A 101 -21.59 18.05 -3.35
C GLU A 101 -20.10 18.31 -3.56
N GLN A 102 -19.75 19.59 -3.80
CA GLN A 102 -18.35 20.04 -3.87
C GLN A 102 -18.03 21.02 -2.75
N LEU A 103 -16.84 20.88 -2.20
CA LEU A 103 -16.30 21.77 -1.18
C LEU A 103 -15.02 22.43 -1.68
N GLU A 104 -15.04 23.75 -1.87
CA GLU A 104 -13.80 24.50 -2.12
C GLU A 104 -13.15 24.89 -0.80
N ILE A 105 -11.83 24.60 -0.69
CA ILE A 105 -11.05 24.83 0.52
C ILE A 105 -9.85 25.70 0.16
N ALA A 106 -9.81 26.92 0.70
CA ALA A 106 -8.67 27.80 0.60
C ALA A 106 -7.60 27.43 1.66
N TYR A 107 -6.33 27.70 1.36
CA TYR A 107 -5.21 27.40 2.25
C TYR A 107 -4.14 28.50 2.24
N ASP A 108 -3.37 28.55 3.32
CA ASP A 108 -2.12 29.31 3.39
C ASP A 108 -0.93 28.40 3.04
N TYR A 109 -0.99 27.13 3.46
CA TYR A 109 -0.02 26.09 3.14
C TYR A 109 -0.71 24.82 2.63
N LEU A 110 -0.18 24.23 1.59
CA LEU A 110 -0.67 22.97 1.01
C LEU A 110 0.37 21.86 1.20
N VAL A 111 -0.09 20.68 1.60
CA VAL A 111 0.73 19.47 1.62
C VAL A 111 0.07 18.44 0.70
N VAL A 112 0.76 18.04 -0.37
CA VAL A 112 0.28 17.04 -1.31
C VAL A 112 0.91 15.68 -0.96
N GLY A 113 0.13 14.84 -0.29
CA GLY A 113 0.53 13.50 0.15
C GLY A 113 -0.43 12.42 -0.36
N LEU A 114 -0.90 12.54 -1.60
CA LEU A 114 -1.93 11.68 -2.21
C LEU A 114 -1.46 10.25 -2.49
N GLY A 115 -0.16 9.98 -2.34
CA GLY A 115 0.41 8.65 -2.51
C GLY A 115 0.34 8.15 -3.95
N ALA A 116 0.15 6.84 -4.10
CA ALA A 116 0.13 6.18 -5.39
C ALA A 116 -0.96 5.10 -5.45
N VAL A 117 -1.42 4.82 -6.66
CA VAL A 117 -2.40 3.77 -6.98
C VAL A 117 -1.72 2.65 -7.79
N PRO A 118 -2.30 1.45 -7.87
CA PRO A 118 -1.80 0.41 -8.76
C PRO A 118 -1.69 0.91 -10.20
N ARG A 119 -0.60 0.58 -10.87
CA ARG A 119 -0.40 0.87 -12.30
C ARG A 119 -0.98 -0.27 -13.11
N LEU A 120 -2.20 -0.10 -13.60
CA LEU A 120 -2.75 -1.04 -14.57
C LEU A 120 -2.08 -0.84 -15.93
N LEU A 121 -1.64 -1.96 -16.52
CA LEU A 121 -1.14 -2.02 -17.89
C LEU A 121 -2.29 -2.43 -18.82
N PRO A 122 -2.24 -2.07 -20.11
CA PRO A 122 -3.27 -2.44 -21.09
C PRO A 122 -3.10 -3.92 -21.53
N ILE A 123 -3.20 -4.83 -20.56
CA ILE A 123 -3.13 -6.28 -20.77
C ILE A 123 -4.56 -6.81 -20.84
N PRO A 124 -4.92 -7.59 -21.89
CA PRO A 124 -6.26 -8.13 -22.03
C PRO A 124 -6.69 -8.94 -20.79
N GLY A 125 -7.88 -8.66 -20.27
CA GLY A 125 -8.45 -9.33 -19.10
C GLY A 125 -7.87 -8.93 -17.74
N LEU A 126 -6.86 -8.06 -17.69
CA LEU A 126 -6.23 -7.67 -16.41
C LEU A 126 -7.18 -6.85 -15.53
N ALA A 127 -7.82 -5.84 -16.10
CA ALA A 127 -8.68 -4.94 -15.34
C ALA A 127 -9.93 -5.65 -14.78
N GLU A 128 -10.41 -6.65 -15.50
CA GLU A 128 -11.63 -7.40 -15.17
C GLU A 128 -11.40 -8.53 -14.17
N ASN A 129 -10.19 -9.12 -14.16
CA ASN A 129 -9.94 -10.36 -13.42
C ASN A 129 -8.93 -10.23 -12.28
N ALA A 130 -8.14 -9.15 -12.23
CA ALA A 130 -7.12 -9.00 -11.19
C ALA A 130 -7.65 -8.27 -9.96
N ILE A 131 -7.13 -8.65 -8.80
CA ILE A 131 -7.28 -7.93 -7.54
C ILE A 131 -5.95 -7.24 -7.25
N GLY A 132 -5.98 -5.94 -6.87
CA GLY A 132 -4.82 -5.23 -6.36
C GLY A 132 -4.38 -5.72 -4.98
N PHE A 133 -3.31 -5.12 -4.44
CA PHE A 133 -2.85 -5.46 -3.08
C PHE A 133 -2.27 -4.23 -2.36
N LYS A 134 -2.97 -3.10 -2.45
CA LYS A 134 -2.54 -1.83 -1.86
C LYS A 134 -3.50 -1.31 -0.77
N GLN A 135 -4.70 -1.88 -0.72
CA GLN A 135 -5.76 -1.50 0.22
C GLN A 135 -6.17 -2.70 1.08
N VAL A 136 -6.79 -2.40 2.23
CA VAL A 136 -7.24 -3.46 3.16
C VAL A 136 -8.36 -4.30 2.57
N GLU A 137 -9.22 -3.69 1.77
CA GLU A 137 -10.31 -4.35 1.06
C GLU A 137 -9.77 -5.39 0.07
N GLU A 138 -8.72 -5.02 -0.69
CA GLU A 138 -8.06 -5.90 -1.65
C GLU A 138 -7.38 -7.09 -0.95
N ALA A 139 -6.63 -6.85 0.13
CA ALA A 139 -6.00 -7.91 0.91
C ALA A 139 -7.04 -8.86 1.53
N THR A 140 -8.19 -8.33 1.97
CA THR A 140 -9.30 -9.12 2.51
C THR A 140 -9.94 -9.96 1.40
N ALA A 141 -10.18 -9.37 0.22
CA ALA A 141 -10.74 -10.09 -0.92
C ALA A 141 -9.82 -11.22 -1.40
N VAL A 142 -8.50 -11.01 -1.42
CA VAL A 142 -7.52 -12.08 -1.72
C VAL A 142 -7.64 -13.24 -0.72
N ARG A 143 -7.67 -12.96 0.59
CA ARG A 143 -7.86 -13.99 1.62
C ARG A 143 -9.15 -14.77 1.41
N ASP A 144 -10.25 -14.04 1.27
CA ASP A 144 -11.58 -14.63 1.20
C ASP A 144 -11.74 -15.48 -0.07
N ARG A 145 -11.14 -15.04 -1.20
CA ARG A 145 -11.12 -15.82 -2.45
C ARG A 145 -10.28 -17.09 -2.30
N VAL A 146 -9.09 -17.02 -1.71
CA VAL A 146 -8.25 -18.21 -1.47
C VAL A 146 -9.00 -19.25 -0.64
N LEU A 147 -9.65 -18.84 0.45
CA LEU A 147 -10.38 -19.74 1.35
C LEU A 147 -11.64 -20.31 0.70
N ALA A 148 -12.39 -19.50 -0.06
CA ALA A 148 -13.54 -19.96 -0.84
C ALA A 148 -13.14 -21.01 -1.89
N ASN A 149 -12.03 -20.76 -2.59
CA ASN A 149 -11.50 -21.68 -3.58
C ASN A 149 -11.11 -23.05 -2.98
N LEU A 150 -10.52 -23.07 -1.79
CA LEU A 150 -10.23 -24.33 -1.07
C LEU A 150 -11.53 -25.10 -0.75
N ALA A 151 -12.56 -24.40 -0.26
CA ALA A 151 -13.83 -25.02 0.08
C ALA A 151 -14.55 -25.61 -1.13
N GLU A 152 -14.57 -24.88 -2.25
CA GLU A 152 -15.15 -25.32 -3.51
C GLU A 152 -14.37 -26.49 -4.13
N ALA A 153 -13.03 -26.36 -4.14
CA ALA A 153 -12.14 -27.42 -4.67
C ALA A 153 -12.27 -28.75 -3.90
N ALA A 154 -12.54 -28.70 -2.61
CA ALA A 154 -12.76 -29.89 -1.79
C ALA A 154 -14.04 -30.67 -2.17
N THR A 155 -15.02 -29.99 -2.77
CA THR A 155 -16.34 -30.58 -3.08
C THR A 155 -16.54 -30.85 -4.57
N THR A 156 -15.87 -30.11 -5.45
CA THR A 156 -15.99 -30.32 -6.91
C THR A 156 -15.46 -31.69 -7.35
N LYS A 157 -16.17 -32.31 -8.29
CA LYS A 157 -15.77 -33.57 -8.92
C LYS A 157 -15.03 -33.37 -10.24
N ASP A 158 -15.05 -32.15 -10.79
CA ASP A 158 -14.38 -31.83 -12.05
C ASP A 158 -12.89 -31.51 -11.78
N PRO A 159 -11.96 -32.31 -12.29
CA PRO A 159 -10.52 -32.12 -12.07
C PRO A 159 -10.00 -30.82 -12.67
N ALA A 160 -10.58 -30.33 -13.77
CA ALA A 160 -10.16 -29.08 -14.40
C ALA A 160 -10.57 -27.88 -13.53
N VAL A 161 -11.81 -27.87 -13.05
CA VAL A 161 -12.30 -26.85 -12.10
C VAL A 161 -11.47 -26.88 -10.83
N ARG A 162 -11.21 -28.07 -10.25
CA ARG A 162 -10.38 -28.21 -9.05
C ARG A 162 -8.99 -27.61 -9.27
N LYS A 163 -8.33 -27.92 -10.38
CA LYS A 163 -7.00 -27.41 -10.71
C LYS A 163 -6.99 -25.88 -10.84
N ARG A 164 -7.99 -25.31 -11.50
CA ARG A 164 -8.15 -23.85 -11.64
C ARG A 164 -8.33 -23.18 -10.29
N LEU A 165 -9.23 -23.69 -9.44
CA LEU A 165 -9.50 -23.16 -8.10
C LEU A 165 -8.26 -23.20 -7.18
N LEU A 166 -7.40 -24.21 -7.34
CA LEU A 166 -6.19 -24.38 -6.52
C LEU A 166 -4.94 -23.75 -7.13
N THR A 167 -5.09 -22.98 -8.21
CA THR A 167 -4.01 -22.19 -8.83
C THR A 167 -4.17 -20.74 -8.45
N PHE A 168 -3.14 -20.16 -7.78
CA PHE A 168 -3.10 -18.79 -7.30
C PHE A 168 -1.94 -18.04 -7.95
N THR A 169 -2.23 -16.97 -8.69
CA THR A 169 -1.26 -16.26 -9.50
C THR A 169 -1.01 -14.86 -8.92
N PHE A 170 0.27 -14.52 -8.71
CA PHE A 170 0.72 -13.22 -8.24
C PHE A 170 1.65 -12.60 -9.28
N ILE A 171 1.40 -11.35 -9.66
CA ILE A 171 2.21 -10.62 -10.63
C ILE A 171 2.93 -9.47 -9.90
N GLY A 172 4.25 -9.48 -9.95
CA GLY A 172 5.14 -8.52 -9.28
C GLY A 172 5.80 -9.09 -8.03
N GLY A 173 7.12 -9.29 -8.11
CA GLY A 173 7.98 -9.86 -7.05
C GLY A 173 8.67 -8.81 -6.17
N GLY A 174 8.15 -7.58 -6.11
CA GLY A 174 8.56 -6.59 -5.11
C GLY A 174 8.17 -7.02 -3.69
N PHE A 175 8.46 -6.18 -2.67
CA PHE A 175 8.16 -6.51 -1.27
C PHE A 175 6.70 -6.93 -1.06
N ALA A 176 5.74 -6.10 -1.48
CA ALA A 176 4.32 -6.38 -1.26
C ALA A 176 3.87 -7.70 -1.91
N GLY A 177 4.24 -7.95 -3.17
CA GLY A 177 3.83 -9.18 -3.87
C GLY A 177 4.57 -10.43 -3.36
N GLY A 178 5.87 -10.31 -3.08
CA GLY A 178 6.66 -11.40 -2.52
C GLY A 178 6.22 -11.82 -1.11
N GLU A 179 5.90 -10.84 -0.25
CA GLU A 179 5.33 -11.12 1.06
C GLU A 179 3.91 -11.67 0.96
N ALA A 180 3.07 -11.15 0.05
CA ALA A 180 1.71 -11.61 -0.14
C ALA A 180 1.66 -13.08 -0.58
N VAL A 181 2.48 -13.48 -1.56
CA VAL A 181 2.52 -14.89 -1.99
C VAL A 181 3.04 -15.80 -0.88
N ALA A 182 4.06 -15.35 -0.13
CA ALA A 182 4.64 -16.15 0.96
C ALA A 182 3.65 -16.35 2.12
N GLU A 183 2.93 -15.30 2.51
CA GLU A 183 1.92 -15.37 3.58
C GLU A 183 0.67 -16.16 3.12
N SER A 184 0.23 -16.00 1.86
CA SER A 184 -0.91 -16.76 1.31
C SER A 184 -0.61 -18.25 1.22
N GLU A 185 0.60 -18.62 0.81
CA GLU A 185 1.04 -20.03 0.76
C GLU A 185 1.06 -20.64 2.16
N ASP A 186 1.56 -19.92 3.16
CA ASP A 186 1.52 -20.36 4.56
C ASP A 186 0.07 -20.54 5.06
N MET A 187 -0.84 -19.63 4.69
CA MET A 187 -2.26 -19.73 5.04
C MET A 187 -2.89 -20.99 4.45
N VAL A 188 -2.65 -21.25 3.17
CA VAL A 188 -3.17 -22.46 2.49
C VAL A 188 -2.63 -23.71 3.16
N ARG A 189 -1.33 -23.77 3.45
CA ARG A 189 -0.70 -24.91 4.16
C ARG A 189 -1.32 -25.14 5.54
N ASP A 190 -1.63 -24.09 6.28
CA ASP A 190 -2.33 -24.19 7.55
C ASP A 190 -3.78 -24.65 7.38
N ALA A 191 -4.48 -24.21 6.32
CA ALA A 191 -5.86 -24.56 6.04
C ALA A 191 -6.02 -26.02 5.59
N LEU A 192 -5.08 -26.57 4.80
CA LEU A 192 -5.16 -27.94 4.25
C LEU A 192 -5.43 -29.03 5.28
N ARG A 193 -5.02 -28.83 6.53
CA ARG A 193 -5.32 -29.80 7.62
C ARG A 193 -6.81 -30.01 7.91
N TYR A 194 -7.63 -29.06 7.48
CA TYR A 194 -9.08 -29.10 7.60
C TYR A 194 -9.78 -29.55 6.32
N TYR A 195 -9.01 -29.82 5.27
CA TYR A 195 -9.48 -30.30 3.96
C TYR A 195 -8.82 -31.64 3.62
N PRO A 196 -9.29 -32.77 4.19
CA PRO A 196 -8.65 -34.08 3.99
C PRO A 196 -8.65 -34.57 2.55
N ASP A 197 -9.53 -34.00 1.69
CA ASP A 197 -9.65 -34.32 0.27
C ASP A 197 -8.71 -33.50 -0.63
N LEU A 198 -7.94 -32.58 -0.04
CA LEU A 198 -6.95 -31.75 -0.74
C LEU A 198 -5.54 -32.07 -0.26
N HIS A 199 -4.61 -32.21 -1.19
CA HIS A 199 -3.19 -32.46 -0.90
C HIS A 199 -2.34 -31.25 -1.25
N ALA A 200 -1.21 -31.10 -0.58
CA ALA A 200 -0.26 -30.02 -0.87
C ALA A 200 0.23 -30.03 -2.33
N SER A 201 0.26 -31.20 -2.95
CA SER A 201 0.60 -31.37 -4.37
C SER A 201 -0.45 -30.82 -5.34
N ASP A 202 -1.68 -30.59 -4.88
CA ASP A 202 -2.77 -30.07 -5.70
C ASP A 202 -2.71 -28.53 -5.80
N ILE A 203 -1.98 -27.91 -4.89
CA ILE A 203 -1.87 -26.45 -4.76
C ILE A 203 -0.76 -25.93 -5.67
N ARG A 204 -1.07 -24.91 -6.46
CA ARG A 204 -0.11 -24.23 -7.32
C ARG A 204 -0.09 -22.73 -6.99
N PHE A 205 1.05 -22.24 -6.51
CA PHE A 205 1.33 -20.81 -6.40
C PHE A 205 2.30 -20.39 -7.50
N VAL A 206 1.96 -19.35 -8.25
CA VAL A 206 2.80 -18.80 -9.33
C VAL A 206 3.09 -17.34 -9.04
N LEU A 207 4.36 -17.00 -8.94
CA LEU A 207 4.84 -15.61 -8.84
C LEU A 207 5.56 -15.25 -10.14
N VAL A 208 5.04 -14.25 -10.85
CA VAL A 208 5.59 -13.79 -12.14
C VAL A 208 6.19 -12.39 -11.95
N ASP A 209 7.42 -12.18 -12.38
CA ASP A 209 8.06 -10.87 -12.41
C ASP A 209 8.86 -10.65 -13.69
N GLY A 210 8.73 -9.45 -14.27
CA GLY A 210 9.49 -9.05 -15.47
C GLY A 210 10.97 -8.76 -15.21
N ALA A 211 11.36 -8.59 -13.94
CA ALA A 211 12.76 -8.39 -13.54
C ALA A 211 13.51 -9.74 -13.44
N PRO A 212 14.85 -9.74 -13.53
CA PRO A 212 15.66 -10.95 -13.32
C PRO A 212 15.78 -11.36 -11.84
N PHE A 213 15.13 -10.63 -10.93
CA PHE A 213 15.15 -10.89 -9.48
C PHE A 213 13.90 -10.36 -8.81
N ILE A 214 13.60 -10.90 -7.64
CA ILE A 214 12.58 -10.41 -6.71
C ILE A 214 13.22 -9.61 -5.57
N PHE A 215 12.42 -8.79 -4.84
CA PHE A 215 12.88 -7.96 -3.71
C PHE A 215 14.10 -7.07 -4.07
N PRO A 216 13.94 -6.09 -4.95
CA PRO A 216 15.04 -5.34 -5.58
C PRO A 216 15.96 -4.60 -4.59
N GLU A 217 15.49 -4.24 -3.41
CA GLU A 217 16.27 -3.52 -2.40
C GLU A 217 17.17 -4.44 -1.55
N LEU A 218 17.04 -5.77 -1.70
CA LEU A 218 17.89 -6.76 -1.02
C LEU A 218 19.20 -6.98 -1.77
N SER A 219 20.23 -7.43 -1.07
CA SER A 219 21.48 -7.89 -1.67
C SER A 219 21.27 -9.16 -2.53
N GLU A 220 22.22 -9.46 -3.42
CA GLU A 220 22.15 -10.64 -4.29
C GLU A 220 22.00 -11.92 -3.48
N ASP A 221 22.81 -12.10 -2.42
CA ASP A 221 22.75 -13.28 -1.54
C ASP A 221 21.40 -13.40 -0.82
N GLN A 222 20.82 -12.28 -0.42
CA GLN A 222 19.51 -12.27 0.22
C GLN A 222 18.38 -12.57 -0.75
N ARG A 223 18.44 -12.04 -1.99
CA ARG A 223 17.49 -12.38 -3.05
C ARG A 223 17.55 -13.86 -3.40
N ALA A 224 18.75 -14.44 -3.49
CA ALA A 224 18.92 -15.89 -3.68
C ALA A 224 18.32 -16.68 -2.52
N TYR A 225 18.53 -16.25 -1.27
CA TYR A 225 17.91 -16.87 -0.10
C TYR A 225 16.38 -16.83 -0.18
N VAL A 226 15.77 -15.68 -0.48
CA VAL A 226 14.31 -15.54 -0.60
C VAL A 226 13.77 -16.44 -1.70
N LEU A 227 14.41 -16.43 -2.88
CA LEU A 227 14.02 -17.25 -4.02
C LEU A 227 14.02 -18.74 -3.66
N ASN A 228 15.06 -19.21 -2.98
CA ASN A 228 15.16 -20.58 -2.51
C ASN A 228 14.06 -20.92 -1.49
N GLN A 229 13.80 -20.01 -0.52
CA GLN A 229 12.73 -20.21 0.45
C GLN A 229 11.33 -20.33 -0.18
N LEU A 230 11.05 -19.58 -1.24
CA LEU A 230 9.79 -19.68 -1.96
C LEU A 230 9.70 -20.98 -2.77
N ARG A 231 10.77 -21.33 -3.48
CA ARG A 231 10.82 -22.54 -4.31
C ARG A 231 10.76 -23.84 -3.49
N GLU A 232 11.46 -23.89 -2.34
CA GLU A 232 11.40 -25.02 -1.41
C GLU A 232 9.99 -25.28 -0.86
N ARG A 233 9.14 -24.25 -0.85
CA ARG A 233 7.74 -24.33 -0.43
C ARG A 233 6.78 -24.66 -1.58
N GLY A 234 7.31 -24.83 -2.80
CA GLY A 234 6.53 -25.17 -3.98
C GLY A 234 5.96 -23.94 -4.73
N VAL A 235 6.41 -22.72 -4.40
CA VAL A 235 6.05 -21.53 -5.18
C VAL A 235 6.84 -21.55 -6.49
N GLU A 236 6.14 -21.56 -7.60
CA GLU A 236 6.72 -21.43 -8.95
C GLU A 236 7.07 -19.96 -9.19
N VAL A 237 8.36 -19.63 -9.26
CA VAL A 237 8.82 -18.27 -9.48
C VAL A 237 9.36 -18.14 -10.89
N LYS A 238 8.66 -17.36 -11.73
CA LYS A 238 8.98 -17.02 -13.13
C LYS A 238 9.56 -15.61 -13.17
N LEU A 239 10.85 -15.52 -13.40
CA LEU A 239 11.59 -14.26 -13.58
C LEU A 239 11.72 -13.94 -15.07
N GLU A 240 12.02 -12.67 -15.39
CA GLU A 240 12.13 -12.18 -16.78
C GLU A 240 10.89 -12.54 -17.61
N THR A 241 9.74 -12.65 -16.93
CA THR A 241 8.48 -13.14 -17.50
C THR A 241 7.39 -12.10 -17.29
N PHE A 242 6.63 -11.82 -18.34
CA PHE A 242 5.55 -10.84 -18.33
C PHE A 242 4.18 -11.54 -18.48
N LEU A 243 3.15 -10.94 -17.88
CA LEU A 243 1.77 -11.32 -18.16
C LEU A 243 1.37 -10.75 -19.53
N ASN A 244 0.91 -11.63 -20.43
CA ASN A 244 0.44 -11.24 -21.77
C ASN A 244 -1.09 -11.13 -21.86
N SER A 245 -1.81 -12.00 -21.13
CA SER A 245 -3.29 -11.99 -21.05
C SER A 245 -3.76 -12.67 -19.76
N ALA A 246 -4.95 -12.25 -19.31
CA ALA A 246 -5.68 -12.87 -18.20
C ALA A 246 -7.18 -13.03 -18.56
N GLU A 247 -7.51 -13.11 -19.85
CA GLU A 247 -8.90 -13.21 -20.31
C GLU A 247 -9.53 -14.55 -19.91
N ASN A 248 -10.78 -14.48 -19.46
CA ASN A 248 -11.59 -15.65 -19.10
C ASN A 248 -10.96 -16.58 -18.04
N GLY A 249 -10.12 -16.01 -17.15
CA GLY A 249 -9.41 -16.77 -16.12
C GLY A 249 -8.21 -17.59 -16.64
N VAL A 250 -7.83 -17.41 -17.91
CA VAL A 250 -6.65 -18.04 -18.52
C VAL A 250 -5.47 -17.08 -18.47
N ILE A 251 -4.45 -17.46 -17.74
CA ILE A 251 -3.20 -16.71 -17.62
C ILE A 251 -2.26 -17.14 -18.75
N LYS A 252 -1.79 -16.16 -19.54
CA LYS A 252 -0.77 -16.36 -20.59
C LYS A 252 0.46 -15.53 -20.27
N THR A 253 1.60 -16.15 -20.26
CA THR A 253 2.87 -15.51 -19.92
C THR A 253 3.83 -15.47 -21.10
N SER A 254 4.83 -14.57 -21.04
CA SER A 254 5.74 -14.33 -22.16
C SER A 254 6.71 -15.48 -22.44
N ASP A 255 6.89 -16.41 -21.50
CA ASP A 255 7.66 -17.63 -21.66
C ASP A 255 6.88 -18.75 -22.39
N GLY A 256 5.63 -18.46 -22.79
CA GLY A 256 4.77 -19.36 -23.52
C GLY A 256 3.90 -20.28 -22.66
N ASP A 257 3.93 -20.12 -21.34
CA ASP A 257 3.05 -20.89 -20.44
C ASP A 257 1.62 -20.35 -20.50
N GLU A 258 0.65 -21.26 -20.47
CA GLU A 258 -0.78 -20.98 -20.48
C GLU A 258 -1.48 -21.90 -19.47
N PHE A 259 -2.21 -21.30 -18.51
CA PHE A 259 -2.90 -22.06 -17.46
C PHE A 259 -4.09 -21.28 -16.91
N GLU A 260 -5.07 -21.99 -16.38
CA GLU A 260 -6.21 -21.41 -15.69
C GLU A 260 -5.87 -21.07 -14.24
N SER A 261 -6.34 -19.92 -13.75
CA SER A 261 -6.19 -19.46 -12.36
C SER A 261 -7.43 -18.70 -11.96
N ASP A 262 -8.01 -19.05 -10.81
CA ASP A 262 -9.20 -18.36 -10.26
C ASP A 262 -8.85 -17.13 -9.42
N LEU A 263 -7.59 -16.97 -9.04
CA LEU A 263 -7.07 -15.79 -8.36
C LEU A 263 -5.89 -15.21 -9.12
N LEU A 264 -6.01 -13.94 -9.50
CA LEU A 264 -4.93 -13.13 -10.06
C LEU A 264 -4.72 -11.90 -9.19
N VAL A 265 -3.55 -11.79 -8.57
CA VAL A 265 -3.16 -10.65 -7.72
C VAL A 265 -2.16 -9.78 -8.47
N TRP A 266 -2.47 -8.47 -8.60
CA TRP A 266 -1.63 -7.51 -9.32
C TRP A 266 -0.85 -6.60 -8.38
N ASN A 267 0.47 -6.78 -8.36
CA ASN A 267 1.44 -5.99 -7.60
C ASN A 267 2.53 -5.35 -8.49
N ALA A 268 2.37 -5.39 -9.83
CA ALA A 268 3.40 -4.96 -10.77
C ALA A 268 3.39 -3.43 -10.99
N GLY A 269 3.87 -2.73 -9.99
CA GLY A 269 4.13 -1.31 -10.06
C GLY A 269 2.98 -0.43 -9.60
N VAL A 270 3.33 0.82 -9.34
CA VAL A 270 2.44 1.89 -8.89
C VAL A 270 2.62 3.12 -9.76
N LYS A 271 1.60 3.97 -9.82
CA LYS A 271 1.67 5.32 -10.40
C LYS A 271 1.14 6.33 -9.39
N PRO A 272 1.57 7.59 -9.44
CA PRO A 272 0.99 8.64 -8.60
C PRO A 272 -0.53 8.74 -8.77
N ALA A 273 -1.19 9.32 -7.77
CA ALA A 273 -2.64 9.55 -7.84
C ALA A 273 -3.01 10.28 -9.15
N PRO A 274 -3.99 9.78 -9.94
CA PRO A 274 -4.30 10.29 -11.28
C PRO A 274 -4.62 11.79 -11.33
N VAL A 275 -5.22 12.32 -10.28
CA VAL A 275 -5.53 13.75 -10.14
C VAL A 275 -4.31 14.66 -10.34
N LEU A 276 -3.10 14.19 -10.11
CA LEU A 276 -1.86 14.96 -10.29
C LEU A 276 -1.39 15.02 -11.75
N SER A 277 -1.77 14.05 -12.57
CA SER A 277 -1.32 13.93 -13.97
C SER A 277 -2.30 14.53 -14.97
N ASP A 278 -3.43 15.02 -14.49
CA ASP A 278 -4.46 15.65 -15.30
C ASP A 278 -4.34 17.19 -15.18
N ALA A 279 -3.90 17.84 -16.26
CA ALA A 279 -3.67 19.27 -16.28
C ALA A 279 -4.97 20.11 -16.18
N GLU A 280 -6.16 19.52 -16.43
CA GLU A 280 -7.45 20.17 -16.20
C GLU A 280 -7.84 20.17 -14.73
N ILE A 281 -7.26 19.23 -13.95
CA ILE A 281 -7.55 19.01 -12.53
C ILE A 281 -6.48 19.65 -11.64
N SER A 282 -5.20 19.57 -12.03
CA SER A 282 -4.10 20.06 -11.20
C SER A 282 -3.15 20.94 -12.02
N ASP A 283 -2.87 22.13 -11.53
CA ASP A 283 -1.87 23.06 -12.08
C ASP A 283 -0.46 22.81 -11.53
N LEU A 284 -0.29 21.79 -10.69
CA LEU A 284 1.00 21.44 -10.13
C LEU A 284 1.88 20.69 -11.16
N PRO A 285 3.15 21.05 -11.30
CA PRO A 285 4.05 20.42 -12.26
C PRO A 285 4.40 18.99 -11.85
N VAL A 286 4.37 18.11 -12.85
CA VAL A 286 4.74 16.71 -12.69
C VAL A 286 5.84 16.33 -13.69
N VAL A 287 6.63 15.34 -13.34
CA VAL A 287 7.63 14.76 -14.24
C VAL A 287 6.94 14.16 -15.46
N THR A 288 7.26 14.67 -16.64
CA THR A 288 6.65 14.23 -17.92
C THR A 288 7.52 13.22 -18.67
N GLU A 289 8.81 13.13 -18.34
CA GLU A 289 9.72 12.17 -18.96
C GLU A 289 9.31 10.73 -18.64
N ARG A 290 9.40 9.86 -19.66
CA ARG A 290 9.13 8.43 -19.49
C ARG A 290 10.11 7.81 -18.51
N GLY A 291 9.60 7.09 -17.51
CA GLY A 291 10.44 6.44 -16.53
C GLY A 291 9.72 6.22 -15.19
N PRO A 292 10.44 5.80 -14.16
CA PRO A 292 9.87 5.48 -12.85
C PRO A 292 9.36 6.71 -12.08
N LEU A 293 9.71 7.92 -12.51
CA LEU A 293 9.28 9.18 -11.89
C LEU A 293 8.07 9.81 -12.60
N MET A 294 7.68 9.31 -13.78
CA MET A 294 6.61 9.88 -14.59
C MET A 294 5.31 10.07 -13.77
N GLY A 295 4.75 11.27 -13.85
CA GLY A 295 3.53 11.67 -13.16
C GLY A 295 3.72 12.05 -11.68
N LYS A 296 4.94 11.96 -11.13
CA LYS A 296 5.25 12.43 -9.78
C LYS A 296 5.42 13.94 -9.77
N LEU A 297 5.01 14.58 -8.68
CA LEU A 297 5.31 15.98 -8.44
C LEU A 297 6.81 16.19 -8.36
N GLU A 298 7.33 17.21 -9.03
CA GLU A 298 8.72 17.61 -8.87
C GLU A 298 8.92 18.24 -7.50
N ALA A 299 9.79 17.64 -6.70
CA ALA A 299 10.11 18.15 -5.37
C ALA A 299 11.53 18.67 -5.31
N LEU A 300 11.71 19.79 -4.60
CA LEU A 300 13.03 20.28 -4.20
C LEU A 300 13.56 19.49 -3.00
N ALA A 301 14.82 19.70 -2.66
CA ALA A 301 15.44 19.05 -1.49
C ALA A 301 14.75 19.43 -0.17
N ASP A 302 14.20 20.63 -0.06
CA ASP A 302 13.43 21.10 1.09
C ASP A 302 11.95 20.65 1.09
N LEU A 303 11.57 19.83 0.13
CA LEU A 303 10.23 19.25 -0.06
C LEU A 303 9.15 20.24 -0.53
N ARG A 304 9.52 21.46 -0.95
CA ARG A 304 8.60 22.28 -1.74
C ARG A 304 8.40 21.69 -3.13
N VAL A 305 7.24 21.96 -3.71
CA VAL A 305 7.01 21.65 -5.13
C VAL A 305 7.79 22.64 -5.99
N ASN A 306 8.51 22.13 -6.99
CA ASN A 306 9.22 22.93 -7.97
C ASN A 306 8.23 23.39 -9.06
N GLY A 307 7.76 24.61 -8.98
CA GLY A 307 6.80 25.19 -9.94
C GLY A 307 7.48 25.54 -11.28
N VAL A 308 6.68 25.92 -12.27
CA VAL A 308 7.17 26.30 -13.61
C VAL A 308 8.09 27.53 -13.55
N ASP A 309 7.73 28.50 -12.72
CA ASP A 309 8.47 29.76 -12.55
C ASP A 309 9.40 29.75 -11.33
N GLY A 310 9.66 28.60 -10.75
CA GLY A 310 10.47 28.41 -9.55
C GLY A 310 9.68 27.77 -8.38
N PRO A 311 10.30 27.67 -7.20
CA PRO A 311 9.70 27.03 -6.04
C PRO A 311 8.33 27.62 -5.65
N LEU A 312 7.36 26.79 -5.37
CA LEU A 312 6.11 27.19 -4.76
C LEU A 312 6.33 27.31 -3.24
N ASP A 313 6.38 28.54 -2.71
CA ASP A 313 6.80 28.79 -1.32
C ASP A 313 5.88 28.18 -0.26
N ASN A 314 4.63 27.88 -0.61
CA ASN A 314 3.60 27.40 0.29
C ASN A 314 3.05 26.01 -0.08
N VAL A 315 3.63 25.31 -1.08
CA VAL A 315 3.18 23.98 -1.49
C VAL A 315 4.29 22.96 -1.26
N PHE A 316 4.02 21.98 -0.41
CA PHE A 316 4.94 20.90 -0.02
C PHE A 316 4.43 19.55 -0.48
N THR A 317 5.36 18.62 -0.69
CA THR A 317 5.02 17.26 -1.11
C THR A 317 5.97 16.22 -0.49
N GLY A 318 5.61 14.95 -0.60
CA GLY A 318 6.43 13.81 -0.18
C GLY A 318 5.73 12.46 -0.39
N GLY A 319 6.47 11.39 -0.16
CA GLY A 319 6.00 10.02 -0.33
C GLY A 319 5.90 9.58 -1.79
N ASP A 320 5.01 8.62 -2.06
CA ASP A 320 4.96 7.92 -3.35
C ASP A 320 4.56 8.82 -4.53
N CYS A 321 3.87 9.93 -4.28
CA CYS A 321 3.45 10.88 -5.32
C CYS A 321 4.52 11.92 -5.70
N ALA A 322 5.68 11.93 -5.03
CA ALA A 322 6.71 12.94 -5.20
C ALA A 322 8.03 12.35 -5.72
N ALA A 323 8.72 13.09 -6.60
CA ALA A 323 10.09 12.83 -7.02
C ALA A 323 11.04 13.63 -6.11
N VAL A 324 11.34 13.09 -4.93
CA VAL A 324 12.18 13.73 -3.92
C VAL A 324 13.64 13.38 -4.16
N PRO A 325 14.57 14.35 -4.29
CA PRO A 325 16.00 14.09 -4.41
C PRO A 325 16.54 13.29 -3.22
N ASP A 326 17.35 12.27 -3.49
CA ASP A 326 18.02 11.48 -2.44
C ASP A 326 19.45 12.00 -2.22
N LEU A 327 19.58 12.99 -1.38
CA LEU A 327 20.88 13.61 -1.08
C LEU A 327 21.87 12.65 -0.37
N ALA A 328 21.38 11.54 0.18
CA ALA A 328 22.23 10.54 0.82
C ALA A 328 22.87 9.57 -0.17
N SER A 329 22.19 9.30 -1.29
CA SER A 329 22.64 8.38 -2.34
C SER A 329 23.42 9.07 -3.47
N GLY A 330 23.45 10.40 -3.48
CA GLY A 330 24.22 11.21 -4.44
C GLY A 330 23.38 11.95 -5.48
N GLU A 331 24.06 12.75 -6.29
CA GLU A 331 23.43 13.61 -7.30
C GLU A 331 22.63 12.81 -8.33
N GLY A 332 21.47 13.32 -8.72
CA GLY A 332 20.57 12.69 -9.69
C GLY A 332 19.82 11.46 -9.20
N LYS A 333 19.97 11.09 -7.94
CA LYS A 333 19.21 10.00 -7.33
C LYS A 333 17.93 10.52 -6.68
N PHE A 334 16.91 9.66 -6.66
CA PHE A 334 15.61 9.96 -6.04
C PHE A 334 15.25 8.91 -5.00
N CYS A 335 14.52 9.36 -3.97
CA CYS A 335 14.05 8.50 -2.90
C CYS A 335 13.10 7.42 -3.44
N PRO A 336 13.27 6.15 -3.06
CA PRO A 336 12.33 5.10 -3.43
C PRO A 336 10.95 5.32 -2.77
N PRO A 337 9.85 4.88 -3.41
CA PRO A 337 8.51 4.98 -2.86
C PRO A 337 8.29 3.94 -1.77
N ASN A 338 8.65 4.27 -0.54
CA ASN A 338 8.45 3.41 0.63
C ASN A 338 8.03 4.20 1.87
N ALA A 339 7.44 3.51 2.84
CA ALA A 339 6.95 4.11 4.07
C ALA A 339 8.06 4.75 4.93
N GLN A 340 9.29 4.24 4.82
CA GLN A 340 10.43 4.78 5.56
C GLN A 340 10.74 6.21 5.15
N HIS A 341 10.82 6.48 3.82
CA HIS A 341 11.00 7.82 3.31
C HIS A 341 9.74 8.68 3.54
N ALA A 342 8.54 8.18 3.26
CA ALA A 342 7.30 8.92 3.42
C ALA A 342 7.12 9.52 4.82
N VAL A 343 7.34 8.74 5.88
CA VAL A 343 7.22 9.21 7.27
C VAL A 343 8.29 10.26 7.62
N ARG A 344 9.52 10.11 7.12
CA ARG A 344 10.60 11.06 7.43
C ARG A 344 10.49 12.35 6.63
N GLN A 345 10.08 12.26 5.37
CA GLN A 345 9.73 13.42 4.54
C GLN A 345 8.60 14.21 5.20
N ALA A 346 7.55 13.55 5.68
CA ALA A 346 6.45 14.19 6.39
C ALA A 346 6.89 14.99 7.62
N LYS A 347 7.83 14.45 8.40
CA LYS A 347 8.41 15.19 9.55
C LYS A 347 9.18 16.42 9.10
N ARG A 348 9.91 16.34 7.98
CA ARG A 348 10.63 17.48 7.41
C ARG A 348 9.66 18.51 6.83
N VAL A 349 8.60 18.08 6.15
CA VAL A 349 7.52 18.96 5.69
C VAL A 349 6.92 19.74 6.86
N ALA A 350 6.57 19.05 7.94
CA ALA A 350 6.02 19.72 9.14
C ALA A 350 7.01 20.72 9.77
N ASP A 351 8.30 20.37 9.87
CA ASP A 351 9.34 21.28 10.35
C ASP A 351 9.48 22.50 9.41
N ASN A 352 9.50 22.30 8.11
CA ASN A 352 9.64 23.36 7.12
C ASN A 352 8.41 24.29 7.08
N ILE A 353 7.19 23.77 7.20
CA ILE A 353 6.00 24.61 7.37
C ILE A 353 6.11 25.44 8.67
N GLY A 354 6.53 24.83 9.77
CA GLY A 354 6.75 25.55 11.03
C GLY A 354 7.81 26.64 10.92
N ARG A 355 8.89 26.39 10.18
CA ARG A 355 9.93 27.38 9.87
C ARG A 355 9.39 28.52 9.01
N SER A 356 8.60 28.19 7.98
CA SER A 356 7.98 29.17 7.09
C SER A 356 7.04 30.11 7.87
N VAL A 357 6.17 29.55 8.71
CA VAL A 357 5.28 30.33 9.60
C VAL A 357 6.07 31.29 10.51
N GLN A 358 7.26 30.90 10.93
CA GLN A 358 8.13 31.69 11.83
C GLN A 358 9.15 32.55 11.06
N GLY A 359 9.12 32.60 9.72
CA GLY A 359 10.07 33.35 8.91
C GLY A 359 11.51 32.85 8.98
N ARG A 360 11.70 31.56 9.28
CA ARG A 360 13.01 30.91 9.36
C ARG A 360 13.37 30.20 8.04
N PRO A 361 14.67 30.05 7.67
CA PRO A 361 15.07 29.33 6.47
C PRO A 361 14.67 27.87 6.53
N LEU A 362 14.26 27.31 5.38
CA LEU A 362 13.91 25.92 5.23
C LEU A 362 15.16 25.03 5.31
N VAL A 363 14.96 23.76 5.52
CA VAL A 363 16.03 22.75 5.68
C VAL A 363 15.78 21.58 4.74
N ASP A 364 16.82 21.13 4.05
CA ASP A 364 16.77 20.01 3.12
C ASP A 364 16.43 18.71 3.84
N TYR A 365 15.78 17.83 3.11
CA TYR A 365 15.56 16.45 3.50
C TYR A 365 16.83 15.65 3.26
N TYR A 366 17.31 15.02 4.30
CA TYR A 366 18.44 14.10 4.25
C TYR A 366 18.15 12.87 5.09
N HIS A 367 18.25 11.68 4.49
CA HIS A 367 18.07 10.44 5.22
C HIS A 367 18.86 9.31 4.58
N ARG A 368 19.75 8.68 5.35
CA ARG A 368 20.37 7.40 4.98
C ARG A 368 19.38 6.27 5.24
N ASN A 369 19.28 5.35 4.29
CA ASN A 369 18.47 4.14 4.47
C ASN A 369 19.00 3.37 5.71
N LEU A 370 18.10 2.98 6.61
CA LEU A 370 18.43 2.20 7.81
C LEU A 370 18.45 0.70 7.56
N GLY A 371 18.09 0.30 6.34
CA GLY A 371 17.94 -1.08 5.96
C GLY A 371 16.52 -1.41 5.49
N VAL A 372 16.35 -2.65 5.13
CA VAL A 372 15.08 -3.20 4.65
C VAL A 372 14.81 -4.54 5.34
N MET A 373 13.55 -4.87 5.56
CA MET A 373 13.12 -6.14 6.14
C MET A 373 11.86 -6.62 5.45
N ALA A 374 11.76 -7.93 5.27
CA ALA A 374 10.59 -8.61 4.75
C ALA A 374 10.25 -9.87 5.55
N THR A 375 8.97 -10.18 5.64
CA THR A 375 8.48 -11.47 6.14
C THR A 375 8.23 -12.42 4.97
N LEU A 376 8.51 -13.70 5.19
CA LEU A 376 8.34 -14.75 4.18
C LEU A 376 7.38 -15.83 4.70
N GLY A 377 6.27 -15.42 5.30
CA GLY A 377 5.37 -16.28 6.04
C GLY A 377 5.80 -16.47 7.51
N MET A 378 5.23 -17.46 8.19
CA MET A 378 5.48 -17.70 9.62
C MET A 378 6.92 -18.11 9.90
N TYR A 379 7.54 -17.43 10.87
CA TYR A 379 8.87 -17.69 11.41
C TYR A 379 10.02 -17.53 10.40
N LYS A 380 9.76 -16.97 9.23
CA LYS A 380 10.75 -16.75 8.17
C LYS A 380 10.79 -15.27 7.78
N GLY A 381 11.97 -14.73 7.64
CA GLY A 381 12.18 -13.36 7.22
C GLY A 381 13.58 -13.16 6.67
N VAL A 382 13.78 -12.00 6.09
CA VAL A 382 15.07 -11.51 5.62
C VAL A 382 15.19 -10.04 5.95
N GLY A 383 16.35 -9.59 6.31
CA GLY A 383 16.58 -8.18 6.59
C GLY A 383 18.04 -7.79 6.40
N LEU A 384 18.23 -6.57 5.94
CA LEU A 384 19.50 -5.90 5.86
C LEU A 384 19.43 -4.67 6.77
N LEU A 385 20.27 -4.62 7.81
CA LEU A 385 20.38 -3.45 8.68
C LEU A 385 21.66 -2.70 8.34
N GLN A 386 21.55 -1.38 8.20
CA GLN A 386 22.68 -0.50 8.03
C GLN A 386 22.98 0.22 9.36
N LEU A 387 24.10 -0.15 9.99
CA LEU A 387 24.62 0.50 11.20
C LEU A 387 25.92 1.25 10.87
N GLY A 388 25.77 2.50 10.45
CA GLY A 388 26.87 3.30 9.90
C GLY A 388 27.36 2.73 8.57
N GLU A 389 28.62 2.27 8.54
CA GLU A 389 29.22 1.61 7.37
C GLU A 389 29.08 0.07 7.37
N LYS A 390 28.52 -0.49 8.44
CA LYS A 390 28.34 -1.95 8.55
C LYS A 390 26.95 -2.35 8.11
N GLU A 391 26.93 -3.34 7.22
CA GLU A 391 25.71 -4.04 6.82
C GLU A 391 25.61 -5.36 7.60
N ILE A 392 24.45 -5.59 8.20
CA ILE A 392 24.16 -6.81 8.95
C ILE A 392 23.03 -7.55 8.23
N ASP A 393 23.38 -8.70 7.68
CA ASP A 393 22.43 -9.64 7.08
C ASP A 393 21.77 -10.47 8.18
N ILE A 394 20.44 -10.45 8.21
CA ILE A 394 19.63 -11.18 9.20
C ILE A 394 18.60 -12.02 8.45
N ARG A 395 18.51 -13.33 8.78
CA ARG A 395 17.64 -14.28 8.08
C ARG A 395 16.84 -15.13 9.06
N GLY A 396 15.75 -15.75 8.59
CA GLY A 396 14.92 -16.66 9.36
C GLY A 396 14.16 -16.01 10.50
N LEU A 397 14.05 -16.71 11.64
CA LEU A 397 13.27 -16.27 12.79
C LEU A 397 13.72 -14.92 13.36
N PRO A 398 15.02 -14.59 13.51
CA PRO A 398 15.43 -13.26 13.99
C PRO A 398 14.96 -12.12 13.10
N ALA A 399 15.06 -12.27 11.77
CA ALA A 399 14.57 -11.27 10.81
C ALA A 399 13.03 -11.11 10.90
N TRP A 400 12.31 -12.21 11.01
CA TRP A 400 10.86 -12.22 11.17
C TRP A 400 10.40 -11.50 12.44
N VAL A 401 11.01 -11.79 13.60
CA VAL A 401 10.71 -11.12 14.87
C VAL A 401 11.00 -9.63 14.77
N MET A 402 12.13 -9.26 14.17
CA MET A 402 12.54 -7.87 14.03
C MET A 402 11.61 -7.08 13.11
N ALA A 403 11.25 -7.63 11.94
CA ALA A 403 10.31 -7.00 11.01
C ALA A 403 8.97 -6.72 11.69
N ARG A 404 8.39 -7.71 12.36
CA ARG A 404 7.12 -7.57 13.09
C ARG A 404 7.21 -6.58 14.24
N SER A 405 8.29 -6.62 15.02
CA SER A 405 8.50 -5.68 16.13
C SER A 405 8.64 -4.23 15.63
N TYR A 406 9.38 -4.02 14.54
CA TYR A 406 9.52 -2.71 13.92
C TYR A 406 8.18 -2.19 13.40
N HIS A 407 7.40 -3.02 12.69
CA HIS A 407 6.11 -2.59 12.15
C HIS A 407 5.09 -2.29 13.26
N VAL A 408 5.04 -3.09 14.33
CA VAL A 408 4.21 -2.76 15.50
C VAL A 408 4.67 -1.45 16.14
N TYR A 409 5.98 -1.23 16.29
CA TYR A 409 6.50 0.03 16.82
C TYR A 409 6.05 1.23 15.95
N ALA A 410 6.13 1.09 14.63
CA ALA A 410 5.82 2.14 13.67
C ALA A 410 4.32 2.42 13.48
N MET A 411 3.42 1.53 13.91
CA MET A 411 1.97 1.74 13.82
C MET A 411 1.52 3.01 14.56
N PRO A 412 0.51 3.74 14.04
CA PRO A 412 0.17 5.07 14.59
C PRO A 412 -0.60 5.06 15.91
N THR A 413 -1.18 3.92 16.36
CA THR A 413 -2.02 3.89 17.55
C THR A 413 -1.67 2.76 18.53
N LEU A 414 -1.61 3.09 19.85
CA LEU A 414 -1.33 2.11 20.91
C LEU A 414 -2.37 0.99 20.95
N GLY A 415 -3.66 1.33 20.79
CA GLY A 415 -4.73 0.33 20.80
C GLY A 415 -4.61 -0.69 19.66
N ARG A 416 -4.22 -0.24 18.46
CA ARG A 416 -4.01 -1.16 17.32
C ARG A 416 -2.76 -2.02 17.53
N LYS A 417 -1.68 -1.45 18.07
CA LYS A 417 -0.47 -2.22 18.46
C LYS A 417 -0.84 -3.35 19.43
N ALA A 418 -1.59 -3.06 20.47
CA ALA A 418 -2.04 -4.05 21.44
C ALA A 418 -2.93 -5.12 20.80
N SER A 419 -3.86 -4.74 19.91
CA SER A 419 -4.73 -5.69 19.20
C SER A 419 -3.95 -6.62 18.28
N VAL A 420 -2.95 -6.11 17.54
CA VAL A 420 -2.09 -6.94 16.68
C VAL A 420 -1.28 -7.93 17.51
N ILE A 421 -0.64 -7.47 18.60
CA ILE A 421 0.12 -8.36 19.50
C ILE A 421 -0.79 -9.42 20.11
N ALA A 422 -1.98 -9.06 20.59
CA ALA A 422 -2.95 -9.99 21.15
C ALA A 422 -3.43 -11.01 20.10
N GLY A 423 -3.68 -10.57 18.85
CA GLY A 423 -4.02 -11.45 17.74
C GLY A 423 -2.92 -12.47 17.46
N TRP A 424 -1.66 -12.04 17.40
CA TRP A 424 -0.55 -12.99 17.23
C TRP A 424 -0.42 -13.96 18.39
N ALA A 425 -0.59 -13.50 19.64
CA ALA A 425 -0.57 -14.39 20.81
C ALA A 425 -1.72 -15.43 20.76
N THR A 426 -2.91 -15.00 20.31
CA THR A 426 -4.04 -15.92 20.08
C THR A 426 -3.72 -16.93 18.99
N ASN A 427 -3.12 -16.49 17.87
CA ASN A 427 -2.75 -17.37 16.76
C ASN A 427 -1.68 -18.42 17.15
N LEU A 428 -0.83 -18.13 18.13
CA LEU A 428 0.12 -19.11 18.66
C LEU A 428 -0.58 -20.27 19.39
N ILE A 429 -1.77 -20.03 19.95
CA ILE A 429 -2.54 -21.01 20.73
C ILE A 429 -3.60 -21.68 19.84
N SER A 430 -4.45 -20.88 19.19
CA SER A 430 -5.60 -21.32 18.40
C SER A 430 -5.32 -21.43 16.91
N ARG A 431 -4.09 -21.08 16.47
CA ARG A 431 -3.66 -21.01 15.07
C ARG A 431 -4.30 -19.84 14.31
N ARG A 432 -3.94 -19.73 13.03
CA ARG A 432 -4.41 -18.68 12.11
C ARG A 432 -5.91 -18.83 11.86
N ASP A 433 -6.60 -17.71 11.74
CA ASP A 433 -8.00 -17.70 11.29
C ASP A 433 -8.06 -18.04 9.79
N ILE A 434 -8.87 -19.05 9.47
CA ILE A 434 -9.11 -19.54 8.11
C ILE A 434 -10.56 -19.32 7.66
N ILE A 435 -11.26 -18.36 8.25
CA ILE A 435 -12.62 -18.00 7.85
C ILE A 435 -12.54 -16.91 6.77
N GLY A 436 -13.07 -17.20 5.58
CA GLY A 436 -13.37 -16.22 4.54
C GLY A 436 -14.84 -15.83 4.58
N ILE A 437 -15.12 -14.60 4.17
CA ILE A 437 -16.50 -14.08 4.02
C ILE A 437 -16.70 -13.61 2.57
N PRO A 438 -16.71 -14.54 1.59
CA PRO A 438 -16.77 -14.20 0.17
C PRO A 438 -18.03 -13.43 -0.20
N GLU A 439 -19.14 -13.60 0.53
CA GLU A 439 -20.40 -12.90 0.31
C GLU A 439 -20.39 -11.45 0.81
N ALA A 440 -19.32 -10.99 1.47
CA ALA A 440 -19.20 -9.60 1.91
C ALA A 440 -19.18 -8.61 0.72
N GLU A 441 -18.77 -9.06 -0.47
CA GLU A 441 -18.83 -8.28 -1.73
C GLU A 441 -20.28 -8.06 -2.21
N THR A 442 -21.19 -8.97 -1.86
CA THR A 442 -22.60 -8.91 -2.24
C THR A 442 -23.53 -9.14 -1.04
N PRO A 443 -23.53 -8.25 -0.02
CA PRO A 443 -24.21 -8.49 1.25
C PRO A 443 -25.73 -8.63 1.13
N ARG A 444 -26.30 -8.20 0.01
CA ARG A 444 -27.75 -8.32 -0.28
C ARG A 444 -28.12 -9.60 -1.01
N ALA A 445 -27.17 -10.39 -1.50
CA ALA A 445 -27.46 -11.56 -2.32
C ALA A 445 -28.40 -12.56 -1.64
N ALA A 446 -28.18 -12.88 -0.37
CA ALA A 446 -29.06 -13.77 0.40
C ALA A 446 -30.49 -13.20 0.56
N PHE A 447 -30.60 -11.89 0.77
CA PHE A 447 -31.90 -11.21 0.87
C PHE A 447 -32.64 -11.18 -0.48
N GLU A 448 -31.91 -10.90 -1.56
CA GLU A 448 -32.44 -10.90 -2.93
C GLU A 448 -32.87 -12.31 -3.37
N TYR A 449 -32.09 -13.33 -3.03
CA TYR A 449 -32.45 -14.73 -3.25
C TYR A 449 -33.77 -15.08 -2.54
N ALA A 450 -33.91 -14.73 -1.25
CA ALA A 450 -35.13 -14.97 -0.48
C ALA A 450 -36.34 -14.23 -1.08
N ALA A 451 -36.17 -12.99 -1.56
CA ALA A 451 -37.23 -12.22 -2.18
C ALA A 451 -37.70 -12.81 -3.55
N ASN A 452 -36.78 -13.47 -4.28
CA ASN A 452 -37.06 -14.05 -5.59
C ASN A 452 -37.63 -15.48 -5.52
N THR A 453 -37.26 -16.24 -4.50
CA THR A 453 -37.77 -17.62 -4.29
C THR A 453 -39.23 -17.66 -3.84
N GLY A 454 -39.78 -16.57 -3.28
CA GLY A 454 -41.18 -16.43 -2.95
C GLY A 454 -42.14 -16.16 -4.12
N LYS A 455 -41.63 -15.94 -5.34
CA LYS A 455 -42.38 -15.57 -6.54
C LYS A 455 -42.67 -16.74 -7.50
N LYS A 456 -42.38 -17.97 -7.15
CA LYS A 456 -42.81 -19.13 -7.92
C LYS A 456 -44.13 -19.65 -7.33
N LYS A 457 -45.25 -19.09 -7.81
CA LYS A 457 -46.54 -19.70 -7.90
C LYS A 457 -47.10 -19.44 -9.29
#